data_5e760b0bf74f296502c207a1ee7dc8f9
#
_entry.id   5e760b0bf74f296502c207a1ee7dc8f9
#
_cell.length_a   1.000
_cell.length_b   1.000
_cell.length_c   1.000
_cell.angle_alpha   90.00
_cell.angle_beta   90.00
_cell.angle_gamma   90.00
#
_symmetry.space_group_name_H-M   'P 1'
#
loop_
_entity.id
_entity.type
_entity.pdbx_description
1 polymer ?
#
loop_
_entity_poly.entity_id
_entity_poly.type
_entity_poly.pdbx_seq_one_letter_code
_entity_poly.pdbx_strand_id
1 'polypeptide(L)'
;MEFTEYKCPVCDKQFKKGDDIVVCPECGAPHHRECYEKEGHCHFADKHGADFSFEKEQLEEAEQQAEQDAKDGVVLCKRCGAENPKEMFYCCSCGAPLYGDDKNNPNFQQNQNNGQPNPNFNQNQGMPPFGVPFGQANPQMAAAFDPMAGMKSDEPLVDDITAGEAAKFIGKNTPYYLRIFSFINKFKKSRFNFSAFILSGIYFLYRKMYGLGVLFSALVLGSMVGSAYISSLPAWKSIYTGIVQAQQSGQVLSFNNFFGLSPTEFLLFISPLLANAVSLIVMVISGLIANKCYYSHSVKKIKKIKSTTNKELLNEALETKGGVNLPIAVSVAFAFLVVNYLPMFLMM
;
A
#
# COMPACT_ATOMS: atom_id res chain seq x y z
N MET A 1 -8.48 -38.92 15.03
CA MET A 1 -7.66 -37.69 14.98
C MET A 1 -6.47 -37.97 14.08
N GLU A 2 -6.18 -37.15 13.09
CA GLU A 2 -4.96 -37.28 12.28
C GLU A 2 -3.88 -36.39 12.92
N PHE A 3 -2.80 -37.01 13.39
CA PHE A 3 -1.66 -36.32 14.03
C PHE A 3 -0.57 -35.92 13.02
N THR A 4 -0.87 -35.94 11.72
CA THR A 4 0.09 -35.68 10.63
C THR A 4 0.65 -34.25 10.60
N GLU A 5 0.04 -33.31 11.34
CA GLU A 5 0.51 -31.92 11.50
C GLU A 5 1.53 -31.75 12.62
N TYR A 6 1.70 -32.76 13.51
CA TYR A 6 2.57 -32.70 14.66
C TYR A 6 3.87 -33.48 14.45
N LYS A 7 4.85 -33.21 15.31
CA LYS A 7 6.11 -33.93 15.40
C LYS A 7 6.20 -34.68 16.71
N CYS A 8 6.88 -35.83 16.71
CA CYS A 8 7.19 -36.54 17.94
C CYS A 8 8.24 -35.78 18.76
N PRO A 9 7.99 -35.39 20.03
CA PRO A 9 8.90 -34.58 20.81
C PRO A 9 10.21 -35.26 21.18
N VAL A 10 10.26 -36.60 21.03
CA VAL A 10 11.46 -37.40 21.36
C VAL A 10 12.43 -37.50 20.17
N CYS A 11 11.92 -37.66 18.93
CA CYS A 11 12.77 -37.89 17.77
C CYS A 11 12.67 -36.77 16.72
N ASP A 12 11.85 -35.75 16.94
CA ASP A 12 11.58 -34.58 16.09
C ASP A 12 11.09 -34.91 14.65
N LYS A 13 10.65 -36.15 14.44
CA LYS A 13 10.09 -36.58 13.15
C LYS A 13 8.61 -36.31 13.09
N GLN A 14 8.15 -35.77 11.95
CA GLN A 14 6.74 -35.55 11.66
C GLN A 14 6.00 -36.88 11.56
N PHE A 15 4.80 -36.96 12.16
CA PHE A 15 3.97 -38.14 12.09
C PHE A 15 3.43 -38.37 10.67
N LYS A 16 3.40 -39.63 10.25
CA LYS A 16 2.88 -40.04 8.96
C LYS A 16 1.59 -40.86 9.15
N LYS A 17 0.79 -40.91 8.10
CA LYS A 17 -0.42 -41.75 8.10
C LYS A 17 -0.03 -43.22 8.25
N GLY A 18 -0.47 -43.84 9.37
CA GLY A 18 -0.17 -45.26 9.70
C GLY A 18 0.90 -45.42 10.77
N ASP A 19 1.52 -44.37 11.26
CA ASP A 19 2.44 -44.46 12.41
C ASP A 19 1.70 -44.91 13.67
N ASP A 20 2.35 -45.73 14.50
CA ASP A 20 1.81 -46.17 15.77
C ASP A 20 2.12 -45.11 16.84
N ILE A 21 1.05 -44.38 17.27
CA ILE A 21 1.13 -43.20 18.10
C ILE A 21 0.51 -43.47 19.46
N VAL A 22 1.22 -43.07 20.53
CA VAL A 22 0.74 -43.01 21.91
C VAL A 22 0.53 -41.54 22.26
N VAL A 23 -0.64 -41.22 22.78
CA VAL A 23 -0.96 -39.87 23.27
C VAL A 23 -0.93 -39.89 24.81
N CYS A 24 -0.18 -38.95 25.39
CA CYS A 24 -0.12 -38.82 26.85
C CYS A 24 -1.49 -38.42 27.41
N PRO A 25 -2.03 -39.21 28.41
CA PRO A 25 -3.35 -38.90 28.94
C PRO A 25 -3.41 -37.60 29.78
N GLU A 26 -2.27 -37.11 30.27
CA GLU A 26 -2.20 -35.92 31.13
C GLU A 26 -2.09 -34.62 30.32
N CYS A 27 -1.21 -34.57 29.29
CA CYS A 27 -0.94 -33.35 28.57
C CYS A 27 -1.41 -33.38 27.11
N GLY A 28 -1.84 -34.54 26.56
CA GLY A 28 -2.26 -34.68 25.19
C GLY A 28 -1.13 -34.80 24.16
N ALA A 29 0.14 -34.85 24.55
CA ALA A 29 1.28 -34.89 23.65
C ALA A 29 1.35 -36.23 22.88
N PRO A 30 1.43 -36.24 21.51
CA PRO A 30 1.59 -37.45 20.74
C PRO A 30 3.07 -37.87 20.66
N HIS A 31 3.32 -39.18 20.75
CA HIS A 31 4.64 -39.79 20.62
C HIS A 31 4.56 -41.00 19.72
N HIS A 32 5.62 -41.34 18.98
CA HIS A 32 5.73 -42.68 18.43
C HIS A 32 5.77 -43.70 19.59
N ARG A 33 5.09 -44.82 19.44
CA ARG A 33 5.07 -45.86 20.51
C ARG A 33 6.47 -46.29 20.91
N GLU A 34 7.34 -46.53 19.93
CA GLU A 34 8.74 -46.91 20.16
C GLU A 34 9.53 -45.85 20.95
N CYS A 35 9.24 -44.56 20.67
CA CYS A 35 9.89 -43.47 21.36
C CYS A 35 9.38 -43.34 22.80
N TYR A 36 8.09 -43.50 23.04
CA TYR A 36 7.48 -43.46 24.36
C TYR A 36 7.95 -44.62 25.24
N GLU A 37 8.01 -45.86 24.69
CA GLU A 37 8.50 -47.04 25.39
C GLU A 37 10.00 -46.94 25.73
N LYS A 38 10.80 -46.32 24.88
CA LYS A 38 12.23 -46.11 25.08
C LYS A 38 12.53 -45.11 26.19
N GLU A 39 11.75 -44.02 26.31
CA GLU A 39 11.86 -43.06 27.40
C GLU A 39 11.18 -43.57 28.70
N GLY A 40 10.17 -44.42 28.57
CA GLY A 40 9.41 -44.96 29.69
C GLY A 40 8.40 -44.00 30.33
N HIS A 41 8.33 -42.76 29.83
CA HIS A 41 7.41 -41.71 30.29
C HIS A 41 7.15 -40.68 29.18
N CYS A 42 6.21 -39.78 29.42
CA CYS A 42 5.97 -38.65 28.52
C CYS A 42 7.20 -37.73 28.51
N HIS A 43 7.58 -37.27 27.32
CA HIS A 43 8.68 -36.30 27.16
C HIS A 43 8.48 -35.02 27.99
N PHE A 44 7.23 -34.62 28.20
CA PHE A 44 6.85 -33.47 29.02
C PHE A 44 6.43 -33.82 30.44
N ALA A 45 6.88 -34.99 30.99
CA ALA A 45 6.49 -35.44 32.30
C ALA A 45 6.80 -34.42 33.42
N ASP A 46 7.90 -33.69 33.28
CA ASP A 46 8.33 -32.65 34.25
C ASP A 46 7.42 -31.41 34.22
N LYS A 47 6.69 -31.23 33.14
CA LYS A 47 5.74 -30.10 32.94
C LYS A 47 4.30 -30.49 33.29
N HIS A 48 4.00 -31.74 33.58
CA HIS A 48 2.68 -32.18 34.01
C HIS A 48 2.23 -31.43 35.25
N GLY A 49 1.13 -30.71 35.19
CA GLY A 49 0.56 -29.92 36.27
C GLY A 49 -0.68 -29.17 35.84
N ALA A 50 -1.26 -28.40 36.74
CA ALA A 50 -2.62 -27.88 36.63
C ALA A 50 -2.98 -27.09 35.36
N ASP A 51 -1.99 -26.62 34.60
CA ASP A 51 -2.26 -25.72 33.42
C ASP A 51 -1.48 -26.11 32.16
N PHE A 52 -0.71 -27.22 32.15
CA PHE A 52 0.04 -27.63 30.96
C PHE A 52 -0.81 -28.48 30.01
N SER A 53 -0.96 -28.04 28.76
CA SER A 53 -1.54 -28.79 27.64
C SER A 53 -0.64 -28.65 26.44
N PHE A 54 -0.31 -29.77 25.79
CA PHE A 54 0.54 -29.80 24.59
C PHE A 54 -0.03 -28.92 23.45
N GLU A 55 -1.35 -28.94 23.26
CA GLU A 55 -2.02 -28.12 22.27
C GLU A 55 -1.87 -26.62 22.54
N LYS A 56 -1.96 -26.21 23.83
CA LYS A 56 -1.80 -24.83 24.24
C LYS A 56 -0.35 -24.33 24.06
N GLU A 57 0.65 -25.16 24.41
CA GLU A 57 2.07 -24.84 24.22
C GLU A 57 2.42 -24.69 22.72
N GLN A 58 1.88 -25.57 21.85
CA GLN A 58 2.07 -25.49 20.39
C GLN A 58 1.44 -24.22 19.79
N LEU A 59 0.29 -23.79 20.30
CA LEU A 59 -0.32 -22.53 19.88
C LEU A 59 0.50 -21.32 20.32
N GLU A 60 0.99 -21.31 21.57
CA GLU A 60 1.85 -20.25 22.10
C GLU A 60 3.21 -20.18 21.37
N GLU A 61 3.83 -21.33 21.06
CA GLU A 61 5.05 -21.39 20.25
C GLU A 61 4.82 -20.91 18.82
N ALA A 62 3.71 -21.28 18.20
CA ALA A 62 3.34 -20.83 16.85
C ALA A 62 3.06 -19.31 16.82
N GLU A 63 2.43 -18.75 17.84
CA GLU A 63 2.21 -17.30 17.97
C GLU A 63 3.53 -16.56 18.21
N GLN A 64 4.42 -17.07 19.08
CA GLN A 64 5.74 -16.49 19.33
C GLN A 64 6.63 -16.57 18.09
N GLN A 65 6.59 -17.67 17.34
CA GLN A 65 7.33 -17.83 16.10
C GLN A 65 6.79 -16.91 15.00
N ALA A 66 5.47 -16.75 14.91
CA ALA A 66 4.84 -15.80 14.00
C ALA A 66 5.18 -14.34 14.36
N GLU A 67 5.26 -13.99 15.65
CA GLU A 67 5.71 -12.68 16.10
C GLU A 67 7.21 -12.45 15.86
N GLN A 68 8.03 -13.48 16.01
CA GLN A 68 9.49 -13.43 15.81
C GLN A 68 9.81 -13.34 14.31
N ASP A 69 9.14 -14.12 13.46
CA ASP A 69 9.23 -14.03 12.01
C ASP A 69 8.71 -12.67 11.49
N ALA A 70 7.68 -12.11 12.13
CA ALA A 70 7.22 -10.76 11.84
C ALA A 70 8.26 -9.70 12.24
N LYS A 71 8.96 -9.85 13.36
CA LYS A 71 10.04 -8.94 13.81
C LYS A 71 11.31 -9.10 12.98
N ASP A 72 11.69 -10.32 12.64
CA ASP A 72 12.90 -10.61 11.84
C ASP A 72 12.76 -10.29 10.35
N GLY A 73 11.53 -10.17 9.84
CA GLY A 73 11.25 -9.79 8.46
C GLY A 73 11.07 -8.29 8.22
N VAL A 74 11.22 -7.44 9.24
CA VAL A 74 10.90 -6.01 9.18
C VAL A 74 12.12 -5.14 9.48
N VAL A 75 12.30 -4.09 8.67
CA VAL A 75 13.28 -3.01 8.91
C VAL A 75 12.55 -1.69 9.08
N LEU A 76 12.83 -0.99 10.17
CA LEU A 76 12.31 0.36 10.39
C LEU A 76 13.10 1.38 9.57
N CYS A 77 12.40 2.23 8.83
CA CYS A 77 13.03 3.33 8.12
C CYS A 77 13.57 4.38 9.09
N LYS A 78 14.89 4.63 9.08
CA LYS A 78 15.54 5.65 9.92
C LYS A 78 15.02 7.07 9.67
N ARG A 79 14.43 7.34 8.50
CA ARG A 79 13.94 8.68 8.13
C ARG A 79 12.49 8.95 8.56
N CYS A 80 11.60 7.97 8.45
CA CYS A 80 10.16 8.17 8.70
C CYS A 80 9.53 7.18 9.67
N GLY A 81 10.32 6.27 10.27
CA GLY A 81 9.85 5.26 11.23
C GLY A 81 8.95 4.17 10.62
N ALA A 82 8.75 4.16 9.30
CA ALA A 82 7.87 3.18 8.67
C ALA A 82 8.50 1.79 8.66
N GLU A 83 7.70 0.78 8.97
CA GLU A 83 8.07 -0.64 8.84
C GLU A 83 8.16 -1.03 7.36
N ASN A 84 9.21 -1.75 7.00
CA ASN A 84 9.45 -2.23 5.64
C ASN A 84 9.94 -3.69 5.68
N PRO A 85 9.61 -4.52 4.67
CA PRO A 85 10.22 -5.82 4.50
C PRO A 85 11.74 -5.73 4.42
N LYS A 86 12.45 -6.69 5.00
CA LYS A 86 13.93 -6.76 4.99
C LYS A 86 14.52 -6.81 3.56
N GLU A 87 13.78 -7.38 2.62
CA GLU A 87 14.18 -7.51 1.24
C GLU A 87 14.14 -6.18 0.47
N MET A 88 13.58 -5.13 1.08
CA MET A 88 13.48 -3.81 0.46
C MET A 88 14.72 -2.96 0.74
N PHE A 89 15.33 -2.43 -0.31
CA PHE A 89 16.46 -1.50 -0.21
C PHE A 89 16.03 -0.06 0.10
N TYR A 90 14.78 0.28 -0.21
CA TYR A 90 14.22 1.62 -0.01
C TYR A 90 12.90 1.55 0.74
N CYS A 91 12.65 2.55 1.57
CA CYS A 91 11.41 2.68 2.31
C CYS A 91 10.21 2.82 1.37
N CYS A 92 9.21 1.96 1.53
CA CYS A 92 7.97 2.01 0.75
C CYS A 92 7.11 3.26 1.05
N SER A 93 7.38 3.95 2.16
CA SER A 93 6.65 5.15 2.56
C SER A 93 7.29 6.44 2.06
N CYS A 94 8.61 6.64 2.29
CA CYS A 94 9.28 7.89 1.97
C CYS A 94 10.39 7.77 0.91
N GLY A 95 10.66 6.57 0.39
CA GLY A 95 11.68 6.32 -0.62
C GLY A 95 13.13 6.42 -0.10
N ALA A 96 13.35 6.65 1.19
CA ALA A 96 14.70 6.71 1.76
C ALA A 96 15.35 5.32 1.74
N PRO A 97 16.70 5.21 1.59
CA PRO A 97 17.39 3.93 1.69
C PRO A 97 17.21 3.37 3.12
N LEU A 98 16.92 2.08 3.20
CA LEU A 98 16.70 1.38 4.47
C LEU A 98 18.00 0.91 5.10
N TYR A 99 18.97 0.58 4.26
CA TYR A 99 20.30 0.15 4.65
C TYR A 99 21.28 1.28 4.31
N GLY A 100 21.97 1.78 5.34
CA GLY A 100 23.09 2.72 5.18
C GLY A 100 24.35 1.98 4.77
N ASP A 101 25.51 2.68 4.77
CA ASP A 101 26.83 2.16 4.41
C ASP A 101 27.38 1.01 5.30
N ASP A 102 26.54 0.30 6.00
CA ASP A 102 26.93 -0.83 6.85
C ASP A 102 27.40 -1.99 5.98
N LYS A 103 28.72 -2.16 5.90
CA LYS A 103 29.46 -3.24 5.21
C LYS A 103 29.12 -4.66 5.71
N ASN A 104 28.16 -4.81 6.62
CA ASN A 104 27.79 -6.07 7.29
C ASN A 104 26.43 -6.64 6.86
N ASN A 105 25.88 -6.26 5.72
CA ASN A 105 24.66 -6.89 5.21
C ASN A 105 25.00 -8.19 4.46
N PRO A 106 24.60 -9.38 4.94
CA PRO A 106 24.93 -10.67 4.33
C PRO A 106 24.42 -10.83 2.90
N ASN A 107 23.35 -10.10 2.51
CA ASN A 107 22.82 -10.09 1.15
C ASN A 107 23.64 -9.21 0.18
N PHE A 108 24.54 -8.36 0.69
CA PHE A 108 25.38 -7.51 -0.15
C PHE A 108 26.64 -8.25 -0.63
N GLN A 109 27.11 -9.26 0.10
CA GLN A 109 28.32 -10.03 -0.23
C GLN A 109 28.13 -11.04 -1.36
N GLN A 110 26.89 -11.48 -1.62
CA GLN A 110 26.62 -12.49 -2.65
C GLN A 110 26.64 -11.94 -4.09
N ASN A 111 26.55 -10.62 -4.28
CA ASN A 111 26.52 -9.99 -5.61
C ASN A 111 27.87 -9.39 -6.08
N GLN A 112 28.94 -9.50 -5.29
CA GLN A 112 30.25 -8.93 -5.65
C GLN A 112 31.15 -9.85 -6.49
N ASN A 113 30.76 -11.10 -6.75
CA ASN A 113 31.65 -12.06 -7.45
C ASN A 113 31.47 -12.19 -8.96
N ASN A 114 30.68 -11.33 -9.63
CA ASN A 114 30.56 -11.37 -11.09
C ASN A 114 30.46 -9.96 -11.70
N GLY A 115 31.53 -9.23 -11.73
CA GLY A 115 31.57 -7.93 -12.38
C GLY A 115 32.98 -7.35 -12.54
N GLN A 116 33.78 -7.84 -13.52
CA GLN A 116 34.95 -7.13 -13.97
C GLN A 116 34.56 -5.77 -14.55
N PRO A 117 35.28 -4.67 -14.24
CA PRO A 117 35.01 -3.36 -14.83
C PRO A 117 35.45 -3.36 -16.29
N ASN A 118 34.52 -3.02 -17.18
CA ASN A 118 34.81 -2.80 -18.61
C ASN A 118 35.42 -1.39 -18.78
N PRO A 119 36.67 -1.25 -19.32
CA PRO A 119 37.37 0.03 -19.34
C PRO A 119 37.04 0.95 -20.53
N ASN A 120 35.96 0.74 -21.27
CA ASN A 120 35.59 1.55 -22.43
C ASN A 120 34.19 2.17 -22.29
N PHE A 121 34.04 3.20 -21.43
CA PHE A 121 32.87 4.09 -21.49
C PHE A 121 33.29 5.49 -21.91
N ASN A 122 33.02 5.82 -23.18
CA ASN A 122 33.36 7.07 -23.83
C ASN A 122 32.48 8.25 -23.30
N GLN A 123 33.18 9.30 -22.83
CA GLN A 123 32.61 10.52 -22.23
C GLN A 123 32.03 11.47 -23.29
N ASN A 124 30.97 11.16 -23.99
CA ASN A 124 30.29 12.19 -24.80
C ASN A 124 28.84 11.80 -25.15
N GLN A 125 27.91 11.85 -24.17
CA GLN A 125 26.51 12.04 -24.49
C GLN A 125 25.80 12.81 -23.34
N GLY A 126 25.08 13.82 -23.73
CA GLY A 126 24.48 14.93 -23.01
C GLY A 126 23.82 14.64 -21.64
N MET A 127 24.03 15.57 -20.73
CA MET A 127 23.42 15.65 -19.40
C MET A 127 21.89 15.66 -19.47
N PRO A 128 21.18 14.87 -18.64
CA PRO A 128 19.77 15.11 -18.38
C PRO A 128 19.57 16.37 -17.50
N PRO A 129 18.42 17.07 -17.59
CA PRO A 129 18.25 18.44 -17.07
C PRO A 129 18.03 18.57 -15.56
N PHE A 130 18.48 17.62 -14.76
CA PHE A 130 18.51 17.76 -13.30
C PHE A 130 19.90 17.33 -12.81
N GLY A 131 20.69 18.32 -12.45
CA GLY A 131 22.08 18.20 -12.05
C GLY A 131 22.30 17.32 -10.82
N VAL A 132 22.71 16.05 -11.09
CA VAL A 132 23.37 15.19 -10.13
C VAL A 132 24.77 14.92 -10.71
N PRO A 133 25.87 15.14 -9.96
CA PRO A 133 27.20 14.86 -10.48
C PRO A 133 27.36 13.35 -10.72
N PHE A 134 27.43 12.95 -11.96
CA PHE A 134 27.79 11.60 -12.37
C PHE A 134 29.31 11.40 -12.14
N GLY A 135 29.66 10.95 -10.96
CA GLY A 135 31.00 10.53 -10.65
C GLY A 135 30.95 9.40 -9.63
N GLN A 136 31.17 8.18 -10.10
CA GLN A 136 31.08 6.88 -9.42
C GLN A 136 29.64 6.34 -9.33
N ALA A 137 29.34 5.37 -10.20
CA ALA A 137 28.14 4.56 -10.12
C ALA A 137 28.19 3.74 -8.82
N ASN A 138 27.62 4.28 -7.75
CA ASN A 138 27.39 3.57 -6.52
C ASN A 138 26.34 2.49 -6.82
N PRO A 139 26.57 1.20 -6.52
CA PRO A 139 25.59 0.13 -6.70
C PRO A 139 24.21 0.44 -6.09
N GLN A 140 24.18 1.30 -5.07
CA GLN A 140 22.95 1.80 -4.44
C GLN A 140 22.14 2.74 -5.36
N MET A 141 22.78 3.51 -6.26
CA MET A 141 22.06 4.32 -7.27
C MET A 141 21.48 3.45 -8.39
N ALA A 142 22.17 2.38 -8.80
CA ALA A 142 21.65 1.44 -9.80
C ALA A 142 20.35 0.76 -9.31
N ALA A 143 20.27 0.38 -8.04
CA ALA A 143 19.06 -0.19 -7.44
C ALA A 143 17.90 0.84 -7.32
N ALA A 144 18.19 2.15 -7.26
CA ALA A 144 17.16 3.20 -7.27
C ALA A 144 16.46 3.30 -8.64
N PHE A 145 17.13 2.91 -9.71
CA PHE A 145 16.59 2.89 -11.08
C PHE A 145 16.16 1.50 -11.55
N ASP A 146 16.23 0.48 -10.68
CA ASP A 146 15.77 -0.85 -11.02
C ASP A 146 14.25 -0.87 -11.25
N PRO A 147 13.82 -1.15 -12.49
CA PRO A 147 12.39 -1.19 -12.84
C PRO A 147 11.62 -2.29 -12.12
N MET A 148 12.30 -3.31 -11.61
CA MET A 148 11.71 -4.43 -10.87
C MET A 148 11.77 -4.28 -9.34
N ALA A 149 12.28 -3.14 -8.83
CA ALA A 149 12.39 -2.86 -7.40
C ALA A 149 13.22 -3.88 -6.59
N GLY A 150 14.20 -4.51 -7.21
CA GLY A 150 15.06 -5.55 -6.63
C GLY A 150 14.48 -6.97 -6.71
N MET A 151 13.27 -7.16 -7.28
CA MET A 151 12.62 -8.47 -7.41
C MET A 151 13.02 -9.15 -8.73
N LYS A 152 13.16 -10.48 -8.72
CA LYS A 152 13.31 -11.25 -9.94
C LYS A 152 11.99 -11.37 -10.68
N SER A 153 12.02 -11.43 -12.01
CA SER A 153 10.79 -11.49 -12.84
C SER A 153 9.96 -12.74 -12.57
N ASP A 154 10.59 -13.84 -12.22
CA ASP A 154 9.98 -15.13 -11.90
C ASP A 154 9.60 -15.29 -10.42
N GLU A 155 9.98 -14.33 -9.57
CA GLU A 155 9.69 -14.35 -8.15
C GLU A 155 8.18 -14.26 -7.88
N PRO A 156 7.60 -15.14 -7.04
CA PRO A 156 6.19 -15.07 -6.68
C PRO A 156 5.89 -13.81 -5.85
N LEU A 157 4.98 -12.97 -6.34
CA LEU A 157 4.58 -11.74 -5.66
C LEU A 157 3.28 -11.91 -4.86
N VAL A 158 2.27 -12.53 -5.46
CA VAL A 158 0.95 -12.74 -4.84
C VAL A 158 0.33 -14.00 -5.44
N ASP A 159 0.03 -14.98 -4.62
CA ASP A 159 -0.53 -16.26 -5.06
C ASP A 159 0.27 -16.85 -6.25
N ASP A 160 -0.39 -17.07 -7.39
CA ASP A 160 0.19 -17.57 -8.64
C ASP A 160 0.74 -16.49 -9.58
N ILE A 161 0.79 -15.23 -9.12
CA ILE A 161 1.24 -14.07 -9.92
C ILE A 161 2.70 -13.77 -9.62
N THR A 162 3.53 -13.74 -10.67
CA THR A 162 4.95 -13.37 -10.54
C THR A 162 5.15 -11.85 -10.55
N ALA A 163 6.30 -11.39 -10.06
CA ALA A 163 6.67 -9.97 -10.09
C ALA A 163 6.73 -9.43 -11.53
N GLY A 164 7.19 -10.26 -12.50
CA GLY A 164 7.22 -9.89 -13.91
C GLY A 164 5.83 -9.72 -14.53
N GLU A 165 4.88 -10.61 -14.22
CA GLU A 165 3.47 -10.48 -14.66
C GLU A 165 2.82 -9.22 -14.08
N ALA A 166 3.05 -8.97 -12.78
CA ALA A 166 2.56 -7.76 -12.13
C ALA A 166 3.19 -6.49 -12.73
N ALA A 167 4.50 -6.50 -12.99
CA ALA A 167 5.21 -5.39 -13.61
C ALA A 167 4.66 -5.03 -14.99
N LYS A 168 4.39 -6.02 -15.85
CA LYS A 168 3.79 -5.82 -17.17
C LYS A 168 2.38 -5.22 -17.06
N PHE A 169 1.57 -5.73 -16.12
CA PHE A 169 0.23 -5.20 -15.89
C PHE A 169 0.26 -3.77 -15.33
N ILE A 170 1.16 -3.44 -14.41
CA ILE A 170 1.26 -2.10 -13.79
C ILE A 170 1.72 -1.04 -14.80
N GLY A 171 2.74 -1.34 -15.63
CA GLY A 171 3.32 -0.46 -16.62
C GLY A 171 4.01 0.76 -16.02
N LYS A 172 3.26 1.84 -15.75
CA LYS A 172 3.83 3.08 -15.18
C LYS A 172 4.02 3.00 -13.67
N ASN A 173 5.20 3.45 -13.20
CA ASN A 173 5.58 3.48 -11.78
C ASN A 173 5.66 2.08 -11.14
N THR A 174 6.10 1.10 -11.91
CA THR A 174 6.23 -0.31 -11.52
C THR A 174 7.02 -0.50 -10.23
N PRO A 175 8.22 0.12 -10.03
CA PRO A 175 9.00 -0.09 -8.81
C PRO A 175 8.27 0.29 -7.54
N TYR A 176 7.45 1.34 -7.58
CA TYR A 176 6.62 1.74 -6.44
C TYR A 176 5.54 0.71 -6.14
N TYR A 177 4.79 0.26 -7.18
CA TYR A 177 3.65 -0.63 -6.96
C TYR A 177 4.06 -2.06 -6.66
N LEU A 178 5.17 -2.57 -7.20
CA LEU A 178 5.70 -3.88 -6.81
C LEU A 178 6.00 -3.92 -5.31
N ARG A 179 6.66 -2.88 -4.79
CA ARG A 179 6.93 -2.74 -3.35
C ARG A 179 5.65 -2.66 -2.53
N ILE A 180 4.67 -1.85 -2.96
CA ILE A 180 3.38 -1.72 -2.29
C ILE A 180 2.61 -3.05 -2.31
N PHE A 181 2.62 -3.78 -3.42
CA PHE A 181 1.91 -5.06 -3.54
C PHE A 181 2.54 -6.13 -2.64
N SER A 182 3.87 -6.24 -2.63
CA SER A 182 4.60 -7.10 -1.71
C SER A 182 4.28 -6.75 -0.26
N PHE A 183 4.31 -5.45 0.09
CA PHE A 183 3.98 -4.98 1.43
C PHE A 183 2.54 -5.33 1.83
N ILE A 184 1.55 -5.07 0.96
CA ILE A 184 0.15 -5.41 1.25
C ILE A 184 -0.03 -6.92 1.39
N ASN A 185 0.64 -7.71 0.54
CA ASN A 185 0.54 -9.17 0.61
C ASN A 185 1.10 -9.71 1.92
N LYS A 186 2.29 -9.22 2.35
CA LYS A 186 2.98 -9.68 3.56
C LYS A 186 2.29 -9.21 4.85
N PHE A 187 1.95 -7.92 4.95
CA PHE A 187 1.47 -7.30 6.19
C PHE A 187 -0.04 -7.06 6.24
N LYS A 188 -0.77 -7.31 5.15
CA LYS A 188 -2.22 -7.02 5.02
C LYS A 188 -2.61 -5.55 5.31
N LYS A 189 -1.62 -4.67 5.49
CA LYS A 189 -1.77 -3.23 5.72
C LYS A 189 -1.54 -2.46 4.42
N SER A 190 -2.09 -1.26 4.30
CA SER A 190 -1.89 -0.36 3.15
C SER A 190 -1.17 0.91 3.59
N ARG A 191 -0.48 1.55 2.66
CA ARG A 191 0.17 2.86 2.86
C ARG A 191 -0.69 3.95 2.26
N PHE A 192 -0.57 5.17 2.80
CA PHE A 192 -1.22 6.35 2.24
C PHE A 192 -0.68 6.68 0.85
N ASN A 193 -1.57 7.01 -0.08
CA ASN A 193 -1.21 7.38 -1.45
C ASN A 193 -1.45 8.88 -1.65
N PHE A 194 -0.37 9.66 -1.63
CA PHE A 194 -0.45 11.11 -1.75
C PHE A 194 -0.98 11.57 -3.12
N SER A 195 -0.64 10.86 -4.20
CA SER A 195 -1.19 11.17 -5.53
C SER A 195 -2.71 10.95 -5.59
N ALA A 196 -3.21 9.91 -4.95
CA ALA A 196 -4.64 9.65 -4.87
C ALA A 196 -5.35 10.63 -3.92
N PHE A 197 -4.69 11.09 -2.87
CA PHE A 197 -5.20 12.16 -2.01
C PHE A 197 -5.43 13.45 -2.81
N ILE A 198 -4.43 13.91 -3.57
CA ILE A 198 -4.55 15.17 -4.35
C ILE A 198 -5.50 15.01 -5.54
N LEU A 199 -5.32 13.94 -6.32
CA LEU A 199 -6.04 13.75 -7.59
C LEU A 199 -7.41 13.06 -7.41
N SER A 200 -7.66 12.45 -6.23
CA SER A 200 -8.92 11.78 -5.89
C SER A 200 -9.44 10.88 -7.03
N GLY A 201 -10.62 11.14 -7.56
CA GLY A 201 -11.24 10.34 -8.62
C GLY A 201 -10.38 10.23 -9.90
N ILE A 202 -9.63 11.27 -10.25
CA ILE A 202 -8.74 11.29 -11.43
C ILE A 202 -7.66 10.21 -11.32
N TYR A 203 -7.11 9.97 -10.12
CA TYR A 203 -6.15 8.90 -9.88
C TYR A 203 -6.72 7.52 -10.23
N PHE A 204 -7.97 7.24 -9.80
CA PHE A 204 -8.61 5.96 -10.08
C PHE A 204 -8.93 5.79 -11.57
N LEU A 205 -9.35 6.86 -12.26
CA LEU A 205 -9.54 6.85 -13.72
C LEU A 205 -8.22 6.60 -14.45
N TYR A 206 -7.15 7.26 -14.02
CA TYR A 206 -5.81 7.05 -14.55
C TYR A 206 -5.37 5.59 -14.43
N ARG A 207 -5.67 4.91 -13.31
CA ARG A 207 -5.37 3.50 -13.06
C ARG A 207 -6.42 2.53 -13.61
N LYS A 208 -7.30 2.97 -14.50
CA LYS A 208 -8.37 2.16 -15.14
C LYS A 208 -9.39 1.55 -14.14
N MET A 209 -9.50 2.11 -12.93
CA MET A 209 -10.51 1.75 -11.93
C MET A 209 -11.74 2.64 -12.09
N TYR A 210 -12.42 2.52 -13.25
CA TYR A 210 -13.44 3.47 -13.69
C TYR A 210 -14.60 3.67 -12.70
N GLY A 211 -15.09 2.59 -12.06
CA GLY A 211 -16.20 2.70 -11.09
C GLY A 211 -15.90 3.65 -9.94
N LEU A 212 -14.76 3.44 -9.24
CA LEU A 212 -14.33 4.33 -8.15
C LEU A 212 -13.95 5.72 -8.67
N GLY A 213 -13.31 5.77 -9.84
CA GLY A 213 -12.90 7.02 -10.46
C GLY A 213 -14.08 7.93 -10.80
N VAL A 214 -15.12 7.40 -11.41
CA VAL A 214 -16.35 8.16 -11.72
C VAL A 214 -17.06 8.59 -10.43
N LEU A 215 -17.20 7.67 -9.46
CA LEU A 215 -17.85 7.98 -8.18
C LEU A 215 -17.16 9.15 -7.45
N PHE A 216 -15.85 9.06 -7.26
CA PHE A 216 -15.11 10.08 -6.52
C PHE A 216 -14.99 11.39 -7.30
N SER A 217 -14.83 11.33 -8.63
CA SER A 217 -14.86 12.54 -9.46
C SER A 217 -16.22 13.23 -9.40
N ALA A 218 -17.31 12.48 -9.45
CA ALA A 218 -18.66 13.04 -9.36
C ALA A 218 -18.93 13.68 -7.99
N LEU A 219 -18.49 13.06 -6.90
CA LEU A 219 -18.64 13.63 -5.57
C LEU A 219 -17.87 14.94 -5.41
N VAL A 220 -16.61 14.99 -5.86
CA VAL A 220 -15.79 16.21 -5.78
C VAL A 220 -16.35 17.30 -6.70
N LEU A 221 -16.66 16.99 -7.96
CA LEU A 221 -17.27 17.96 -8.89
C LEU A 221 -18.63 18.45 -8.38
N GLY A 222 -19.47 17.54 -7.90
CA GLY A 222 -20.78 17.88 -7.34
C GLY A 222 -20.69 18.82 -6.15
N SER A 223 -19.74 18.59 -5.24
CA SER A 223 -19.52 19.47 -4.09
C SER A 223 -19.00 20.86 -4.51
N MET A 224 -18.10 20.91 -5.51
CA MET A 224 -17.58 22.17 -6.06
C MET A 224 -18.68 22.98 -6.75
N VAL A 225 -19.45 22.35 -7.63
CA VAL A 225 -20.58 23.00 -8.32
C VAL A 225 -21.64 23.42 -7.31
N GLY A 226 -21.97 22.58 -6.35
CA GLY A 226 -22.89 22.91 -5.25
C GLY A 226 -22.44 24.10 -4.44
N SER A 227 -21.18 24.14 -4.03
CA SER A 227 -20.59 25.28 -3.31
C SER A 227 -20.67 26.57 -4.15
N ALA A 228 -20.29 26.53 -5.42
CA ALA A 228 -20.36 27.67 -6.34
C ALA A 228 -21.81 28.16 -6.54
N TYR A 229 -22.74 27.24 -6.74
CA TYR A 229 -24.16 27.55 -6.88
C TYR A 229 -24.72 28.26 -5.63
N ILE A 230 -24.49 27.69 -4.45
CA ILE A 230 -24.96 28.28 -3.19
C ILE A 230 -24.34 29.69 -3.00
N SER A 231 -23.05 29.85 -3.25
CA SER A 231 -22.36 31.15 -3.14
C SER A 231 -22.87 32.18 -4.17
N SER A 232 -23.53 31.77 -5.24
CA SER A 232 -24.13 32.65 -6.23
C SER A 232 -25.51 33.15 -5.82
N LEU A 233 -26.18 32.50 -4.87
CA LEU A 233 -27.53 32.86 -4.42
C LEU A 233 -27.57 34.27 -3.82
N PRO A 234 -28.59 35.09 -4.16
CA PRO A 234 -28.74 36.44 -3.58
C PRO A 234 -28.80 36.44 -2.06
N ALA A 235 -29.48 35.45 -1.48
CA ALA A 235 -29.59 35.31 -0.03
C ALA A 235 -28.21 35.06 0.64
N TRP A 236 -27.37 34.20 0.05
CA TRP A 236 -26.02 33.96 0.55
C TRP A 236 -25.15 35.22 0.43
N LYS A 237 -25.20 35.90 -0.74
CA LYS A 237 -24.46 37.14 -0.97
C LYS A 237 -24.85 38.24 -0.01
N SER A 238 -26.14 38.40 0.28
CA SER A 238 -26.64 39.38 1.26
C SER A 238 -26.05 39.16 2.67
N ILE A 239 -26.03 37.90 3.12
CA ILE A 239 -25.46 37.53 4.41
C ILE A 239 -23.96 37.81 4.41
N TYR A 240 -23.24 37.37 3.37
CA TYR A 240 -21.79 37.55 3.24
C TYR A 240 -21.38 39.04 3.23
N THR A 241 -22.06 39.86 2.40
CA THR A 241 -21.78 41.30 2.32
C THR A 241 -22.09 42.01 3.62
N GLY A 242 -23.16 41.63 4.33
CA GLY A 242 -23.48 42.16 5.66
C GLY A 242 -22.35 41.89 6.70
N ILE A 243 -21.82 40.69 6.70
CA ILE A 243 -20.72 40.29 7.58
C ILE A 243 -19.42 41.08 7.23
N VAL A 244 -19.11 41.21 5.93
CA VAL A 244 -17.92 41.96 5.47
C VAL A 244 -18.02 43.43 5.81
N GLN A 245 -19.19 44.06 5.65
CA GLN A 245 -19.42 45.47 6.01
C GLN A 245 -19.31 45.70 7.51
N ALA A 246 -19.85 44.81 8.35
CA ALA A 246 -19.71 44.88 9.81
C ALA A 246 -18.21 44.82 10.22
N GLN A 247 -17.42 43.98 9.55
CA GLN A 247 -15.97 43.91 9.79
C GLN A 247 -15.24 45.18 9.40
N GLN A 248 -15.59 45.79 8.24
CA GLN A 248 -14.95 47.02 7.77
C GLN A 248 -15.30 48.24 8.62
N SER A 249 -16.47 48.28 9.26
CA SER A 249 -16.89 49.33 10.18
C SER A 249 -16.25 49.25 11.56
N GLY A 250 -15.27 48.36 11.77
CA GLY A 250 -14.53 48.25 13.03
C GLY A 250 -15.32 47.49 14.12
N GLN A 251 -16.49 46.93 13.78
CA GLN A 251 -17.15 46.02 14.68
C GLN A 251 -16.33 44.73 14.72
N VAL A 252 -15.72 44.45 15.84
CA VAL A 252 -15.02 43.19 16.06
C VAL A 252 -15.99 42.09 15.71
N LEU A 253 -15.56 41.15 14.85
CA LEU A 253 -16.28 39.92 14.60
C LEU A 253 -16.42 39.15 15.94
N SER A 254 -17.35 39.64 16.77
CA SER A 254 -17.68 38.91 17.98
C SER A 254 -18.52 37.70 17.57
N PHE A 255 -18.39 36.62 18.29
CA PHE A 255 -19.23 35.43 18.15
C PHE A 255 -20.72 35.79 18.06
N ASN A 256 -21.12 36.90 18.69
CA ASN A 256 -22.47 37.41 18.67
C ASN A 256 -22.99 37.84 17.29
N ASN A 257 -22.12 38.26 16.35
CA ASN A 257 -22.56 38.60 14.99
C ASN A 257 -22.95 37.38 14.16
N PHE A 258 -22.38 36.21 14.47
CA PHE A 258 -22.84 34.93 13.91
C PHE A 258 -24.11 34.41 14.59
N PHE A 259 -24.29 34.68 15.88
CA PHE A 259 -25.50 34.30 16.63
C PHE A 259 -26.69 35.22 16.36
N GLY A 260 -26.48 36.40 15.72
CA GLY A 260 -27.56 37.27 15.26
C GLY A 260 -28.28 36.73 13.99
N LEU A 261 -27.66 35.75 13.30
CA LEU A 261 -28.29 35.07 12.17
C LEU A 261 -29.37 34.08 12.68
N SER A 262 -30.46 34.00 11.95
CA SER A 262 -31.39 32.90 12.18
C SER A 262 -30.72 31.56 11.91
N PRO A 263 -31.17 30.42 12.46
CA PRO A 263 -30.59 29.10 12.20
C PRO A 263 -30.54 28.75 10.72
N THR A 264 -31.48 29.21 9.93
CA THR A 264 -31.54 29.01 8.47
C THR A 264 -30.50 29.83 7.74
N GLU A 265 -30.31 31.09 8.10
CA GLU A 265 -29.27 31.96 7.55
C GLU A 265 -27.86 31.47 7.89
N PHE A 266 -27.64 31.02 9.12
CA PHE A 266 -26.38 30.41 9.54
C PHE A 266 -26.07 29.16 8.74
N LEU A 267 -27.05 28.23 8.60
CA LEU A 267 -26.88 27.02 7.80
C LEU A 267 -26.59 27.34 6.32
N LEU A 268 -27.29 28.33 5.76
CA LEU A 268 -27.04 28.80 4.39
C LEU A 268 -25.62 29.37 4.23
N PHE A 269 -25.19 30.16 5.23
CA PHE A 269 -23.85 30.79 5.22
C PHE A 269 -22.73 29.75 5.22
N ILE A 270 -22.83 28.72 6.08
CA ILE A 270 -21.78 27.68 6.20
C ILE A 270 -21.86 26.59 5.13
N SER A 271 -22.97 26.50 4.37
CA SER A 271 -23.18 25.39 3.43
C SER A 271 -22.11 25.26 2.31
N PRO A 272 -21.50 26.34 1.76
CA PRO A 272 -20.36 26.18 0.84
C PRO A 272 -19.13 25.57 1.54
N LEU A 273 -18.90 25.90 2.80
CA LEU A 273 -17.83 25.31 3.60
C LEU A 273 -18.06 23.81 3.83
N LEU A 274 -19.30 23.43 4.15
CA LEU A 274 -19.67 22.02 4.30
C LEU A 274 -19.52 21.25 2.99
N ALA A 275 -19.90 21.84 1.85
CA ALA A 275 -19.70 21.24 0.55
C ALA A 275 -18.19 21.01 0.27
N ASN A 276 -17.33 21.98 0.55
CA ASN A 276 -15.88 21.84 0.41
C ASN A 276 -15.29 20.80 1.38
N ALA A 277 -15.85 20.67 2.61
CA ALA A 277 -15.46 19.63 3.55
C ALA A 277 -15.73 18.23 3.00
N VAL A 278 -16.84 18.02 2.25
CA VAL A 278 -17.12 16.75 1.55
C VAL A 278 -15.99 16.42 0.56
N SER A 279 -15.53 17.38 -0.24
CA SER A 279 -14.39 17.16 -1.14
C SER A 279 -13.14 16.72 -0.38
N LEU A 280 -12.82 17.38 0.73
CA LEU A 280 -11.65 17.04 1.55
C LEU A 280 -11.76 15.61 2.13
N ILE A 281 -12.94 15.24 2.62
CA ILE A 281 -13.20 13.87 3.12
C ILE A 281 -12.98 12.85 2.01
N VAL A 282 -13.51 13.10 0.81
CA VAL A 282 -13.33 12.21 -0.35
C VAL A 282 -11.84 12.09 -0.73
N MET A 283 -11.08 13.21 -0.69
CA MET A 283 -9.62 13.19 -0.93
C MET A 283 -8.88 12.34 0.11
N VAL A 284 -9.19 12.51 1.39
CA VAL A 284 -8.58 11.70 2.48
C VAL A 284 -8.89 10.22 2.30
N ILE A 285 -10.15 9.87 2.06
CA ILE A 285 -10.57 8.49 1.81
C ILE A 285 -9.81 7.92 0.60
N SER A 286 -9.72 8.67 -0.50
CA SER A 286 -8.98 8.28 -1.69
C SER A 286 -7.52 7.95 -1.36
N GLY A 287 -6.84 8.80 -0.59
CA GLY A 287 -5.46 8.58 -0.17
C GLY A 287 -5.27 7.32 0.67
N LEU A 288 -6.21 7.02 1.54
CA LEU A 288 -6.16 5.85 2.43
C LEU A 288 -6.40 4.52 1.70
N ILE A 289 -7.37 4.49 0.76
CA ILE A 289 -7.79 3.22 0.14
C ILE A 289 -7.13 2.91 -1.20
N ALA A 290 -6.54 3.91 -1.88
CA ALA A 290 -6.10 3.80 -3.27
C ALA A 290 -5.17 2.62 -3.53
N ASN A 291 -4.13 2.45 -2.72
CA ASN A 291 -3.15 1.38 -2.90
C ASN A 291 -3.79 -0.01 -2.71
N LYS A 292 -4.65 -0.16 -1.69
CA LYS A 292 -5.36 -1.43 -1.43
C LYS A 292 -6.36 -1.75 -2.56
N CYS A 293 -7.10 -0.75 -3.03
CA CYS A 293 -8.03 -0.90 -4.16
C CYS A 293 -7.28 -1.26 -5.45
N TYR A 294 -6.15 -0.59 -5.73
CA TYR A 294 -5.36 -0.89 -6.93
C TYR A 294 -4.72 -2.27 -6.86
N TYR A 295 -4.19 -2.68 -5.71
CA TYR A 295 -3.71 -4.05 -5.48
C TYR A 295 -4.80 -5.09 -5.77
N SER A 296 -5.97 -4.95 -5.14
CA SER A 296 -7.08 -5.89 -5.31
C SER A 296 -7.60 -5.92 -6.77
N HIS A 297 -7.68 -4.74 -7.41
CA HIS A 297 -8.06 -4.62 -8.82
C HIS A 297 -7.06 -5.32 -9.73
N SER A 298 -5.76 -5.09 -9.53
CA SER A 298 -4.68 -5.66 -10.35
C SER A 298 -4.65 -7.18 -10.21
N VAL A 299 -4.67 -7.71 -8.99
CA VAL A 299 -4.69 -9.16 -8.74
C VAL A 299 -5.87 -9.84 -9.42
N LYS A 300 -7.09 -9.29 -9.25
CA LYS A 300 -8.30 -9.83 -9.89
C LYS A 300 -8.21 -9.80 -11.42
N LYS A 301 -7.69 -8.71 -11.99
CA LYS A 301 -7.55 -8.56 -13.45
C LYS A 301 -6.49 -9.50 -14.02
N ILE A 302 -5.32 -9.60 -13.38
CA ILE A 302 -4.25 -10.50 -13.81
C ILE A 302 -4.74 -11.95 -13.77
N LYS A 303 -5.37 -12.41 -12.68
CA LYS A 303 -5.95 -13.77 -12.58
C LYS A 303 -6.97 -14.02 -13.70
N LYS A 304 -7.84 -13.06 -13.98
CA LYS A 304 -8.80 -13.18 -15.08
C LYS A 304 -8.10 -13.28 -16.45
N ILE A 305 -7.06 -12.50 -16.70
CA ILE A 305 -6.30 -12.55 -17.94
C ILE A 305 -5.60 -13.92 -18.07
N LYS A 306 -4.96 -14.41 -17.01
CA LYS A 306 -4.30 -15.73 -16.98
C LYS A 306 -5.27 -16.87 -17.27
N SER A 307 -6.50 -16.81 -16.77
CA SER A 307 -7.52 -17.85 -17.00
C SER A 307 -8.16 -17.83 -18.40
N THR A 308 -8.07 -16.69 -19.12
CA THR A 308 -8.76 -16.50 -20.40
C THR A 308 -7.83 -16.38 -21.61
N THR A 309 -6.51 -16.32 -21.38
CA THR A 309 -5.53 -16.05 -22.46
C THR A 309 -4.49 -17.17 -22.52
N ASN A 310 -4.11 -17.57 -23.72
CA ASN A 310 -3.04 -18.55 -23.93
C ASN A 310 -1.69 -17.99 -23.45
N LYS A 311 -0.79 -18.90 -23.02
CA LYS A 311 0.52 -18.52 -22.46
C LYS A 311 1.36 -17.63 -23.38
N GLU A 312 1.30 -17.86 -24.70
CA GLU A 312 2.03 -17.11 -25.72
C GLU A 312 1.60 -15.63 -25.81
N LEU A 313 0.30 -15.37 -25.66
CA LEU A 313 -0.30 -14.02 -25.74
C LEU A 313 -0.45 -13.36 -24.36
N LEU A 314 -0.08 -14.04 -23.27
CA LEU A 314 -0.28 -13.56 -21.91
C LEU A 314 0.41 -12.22 -21.67
N ASN A 315 1.65 -12.09 -22.09
CA ASN A 315 2.44 -10.88 -21.89
C ASN A 315 1.81 -9.65 -22.57
N GLU A 316 1.44 -9.81 -23.83
CA GLU A 316 0.77 -8.76 -24.60
C GLU A 316 -0.60 -8.40 -24.00
N ALA A 317 -1.37 -9.38 -23.56
CA ALA A 317 -2.65 -9.17 -22.90
C ALA A 317 -2.51 -8.42 -21.55
N LEU A 318 -1.45 -8.70 -20.78
CA LEU A 318 -1.17 -7.99 -19.53
C LEU A 318 -0.83 -6.51 -19.78
N GLU A 319 0.01 -6.22 -20.77
CA GLU A 319 0.40 -4.85 -21.13
C GLU A 319 -0.78 -4.05 -21.69
N THR A 320 -1.57 -4.63 -22.57
CA THR A 320 -2.71 -3.95 -23.23
C THR A 320 -3.84 -3.65 -22.25
N LYS A 321 -4.22 -4.65 -21.43
CA LYS A 321 -5.32 -4.50 -20.46
C LYS A 321 -4.89 -3.77 -19.19
N GLY A 322 -3.61 -3.82 -18.86
CA GLY A 322 -2.99 -3.10 -17.75
C GLY A 322 -2.66 -1.64 -18.07
N GLY A 323 -1.63 -1.13 -17.40
CA GLY A 323 -1.11 0.22 -17.58
C GLY A 323 -2.05 1.31 -17.09
N VAL A 324 -2.01 2.46 -17.77
CA VAL A 324 -2.73 3.68 -17.36
C VAL A 324 -3.56 4.24 -18.51
N ASN A 325 -4.58 5.02 -18.17
CA ASN A 325 -5.39 5.77 -19.15
C ASN A 325 -5.16 7.26 -18.95
N LEU A 326 -4.10 7.79 -19.58
CA LEU A 326 -3.74 9.19 -19.49
C LEU A 326 -4.78 10.13 -20.15
N PRO A 327 -5.32 9.84 -21.36
CA PRO A 327 -6.33 10.70 -21.99
C PRO A 327 -7.53 10.98 -21.11
N ILE A 328 -8.13 9.95 -20.49
CA ILE A 328 -9.29 10.13 -19.60
C ILE A 328 -8.90 10.96 -18.37
N ALA A 329 -7.75 10.69 -17.76
CA ALA A 329 -7.30 11.45 -16.60
C ALA A 329 -7.12 12.94 -16.92
N VAL A 330 -6.49 13.25 -18.06
CA VAL A 330 -6.28 14.64 -18.51
C VAL A 330 -7.60 15.31 -18.84
N SER A 331 -8.53 14.64 -19.56
CA SER A 331 -9.85 15.19 -19.88
C SER A 331 -10.65 15.56 -18.62
N VAL A 332 -10.65 14.68 -17.62
CA VAL A 332 -11.35 14.95 -16.36
C VAL A 332 -10.64 16.04 -15.55
N ALA A 333 -9.31 16.07 -15.51
CA ALA A 333 -8.55 17.15 -14.88
C ALA A 333 -8.86 18.50 -15.54
N PHE A 334 -8.94 18.54 -16.87
CA PHE A 334 -9.33 19.75 -17.60
C PHE A 334 -10.76 20.19 -17.26
N ALA A 335 -11.72 19.25 -17.18
CA ALA A 335 -13.08 19.55 -16.73
C ALA A 335 -13.11 20.18 -15.33
N PHE A 336 -12.28 19.68 -14.39
CA PHE A 336 -12.14 20.28 -13.06
C PHE A 336 -11.63 21.73 -13.13
N LEU A 337 -10.64 22.01 -13.98
CA LEU A 337 -10.13 23.37 -14.18
C LEU A 337 -11.20 24.28 -14.77
N VAL A 338 -11.94 23.83 -15.78
CA VAL A 338 -13.03 24.61 -16.38
C VAL A 338 -14.09 24.95 -15.33
N VAL A 339 -14.56 23.98 -14.55
CA VAL A 339 -15.57 24.23 -13.50
C VAL A 339 -15.08 25.23 -12.44
N ASN A 340 -13.80 25.21 -12.10
CA ASN A 340 -13.23 26.14 -11.12
C ASN A 340 -13.08 27.57 -11.65
N TYR A 341 -12.62 27.73 -12.87
CA TYR A 341 -12.19 29.04 -13.36
C TYR A 341 -13.21 29.72 -14.31
N LEU A 342 -14.11 28.95 -14.96
CA LEU A 342 -15.13 29.50 -15.85
C LEU A 342 -16.02 30.57 -15.18
N PRO A 343 -16.49 30.40 -13.93
CA PRO A 343 -17.29 31.44 -13.26
C PRO A 343 -16.52 32.75 -13.10
N MET A 344 -15.21 32.68 -12.87
CA MET A 344 -14.35 33.87 -12.72
C MET A 344 -14.26 34.64 -14.07
N PHE A 345 -14.13 33.93 -15.19
CA PHE A 345 -14.09 34.55 -16.54
C PHE A 345 -15.43 35.13 -16.95
N LEU A 346 -16.56 34.55 -16.54
CA LEU A 346 -17.88 35.08 -16.87
C LEU A 346 -18.30 36.27 -16.01
N MET A 347 -17.58 36.57 -14.93
CA MET A 347 -17.81 37.72 -14.05
C MET A 347 -16.89 38.92 -14.34
N MET A 348 -15.88 38.72 -15.20
CA MET A 348 -15.04 39.81 -15.76
C MET A 348 -15.66 40.44 -16.97
#